data_35dea80a72ec7758b5947f8b33ef2501
#
_entry.id   35dea80a72ec7758b5947f8b33ef2501
#
_cell.length_a   1.000
_cell.length_b   1.000
_cell.length_c   1.000
_cell.angle_alpha   90.00
_cell.angle_beta   90.00
_cell.angle_gamma   90.00
#
_symmetry.space_group_name_H-M   'P 1'
#
loop_
_entity.id
_entity.type
_entity.pdbx_description
1 polymer ?
#
loop_
_entity_poly.entity_id
_entity_poly.type
_entity_poly.pdbx_seq_one_letter_code
_entity_poly.pdbx_strand_id
1 'polypeptide(L)'
;AHFSLGLASYAQATSPIRRYGDLVVQRQFQAQLSDGDSGEEPLDRDALQALLSDFDAAVREGIGISREDQRHWQQVWFEHHCKEQWAAQFLRWLRPQDQLGLVRIDDLAMDVAAECPRDSEPGEGLLINVQHVDSVRDQLRLVASAH
;
A
#
# COMPACT_ATOMS: atom_id res chain seq x y z
N ALA A 1 10.32 -18.72 -0.61
CA ALA A 1 11.72 -18.29 -0.75
C ALA A 1 11.84 -16.78 -0.52
N HIS A 2 12.88 -16.34 0.17
CA HIS A 2 13.19 -14.92 0.35
C HIS A 2 14.41 -14.56 -0.49
N PHE A 3 14.19 -13.89 -1.61
CA PHE A 3 15.22 -13.62 -2.61
C PHE A 3 16.42 -12.84 -2.03
N SER A 4 16.17 -11.74 -1.31
CA SER A 4 17.22 -10.88 -0.77
C SER A 4 18.10 -11.54 0.31
N LEU A 5 17.60 -12.60 0.97
CA LEU A 5 18.34 -13.37 1.97
C LEU A 5 18.92 -14.67 1.42
N GLY A 6 18.61 -15.01 0.16
CA GLY A 6 19.05 -16.27 -0.45
C GLY A 6 18.47 -17.52 0.21
N LEU A 7 17.35 -17.41 0.93
CA LEU A 7 16.76 -18.51 1.68
C LEU A 7 15.65 -19.20 0.89
N ALA A 8 15.69 -20.53 0.83
CA ALA A 8 14.63 -21.34 0.22
C ALA A 8 13.32 -21.29 1.01
N SER A 9 13.41 -21.18 2.33
CA SER A 9 12.28 -21.04 3.25
C SER A 9 12.54 -19.90 4.22
N TYR A 10 11.53 -19.09 4.46
CA TYR A 10 11.58 -17.96 5.38
C TYR A 10 10.22 -17.78 6.05
N ALA A 11 10.22 -17.61 7.36
CA ALA A 11 9.03 -17.23 8.14
C ALA A 11 9.35 -16.04 9.04
N GLN A 12 8.42 -15.13 9.15
CA GLN A 12 8.53 -14.00 10.09
C GLN A 12 7.94 -14.41 11.43
N ALA A 13 8.65 -14.07 12.52
CA ALA A 13 8.21 -14.39 13.88
C ALA A 13 8.52 -13.27 14.90
N THR A 14 8.93 -12.08 14.42
CA THR A 14 9.55 -11.05 15.25
C THR A 14 8.59 -10.01 15.84
N SER A 15 7.34 -9.95 15.40
CA SER A 15 6.38 -8.93 15.82
C SER A 15 4.98 -9.50 16.12
N PRO A 16 4.83 -10.47 17.03
CA PRO A 16 3.56 -11.18 17.25
C PRO A 16 2.44 -10.30 17.81
N ILE A 17 2.77 -9.17 18.45
CA ILE A 17 1.77 -8.23 19.01
C ILE A 17 0.94 -7.58 17.90
N ARG A 18 1.52 -7.30 16.74
CA ARG A 18 0.88 -6.59 15.64
C ARG A 18 0.72 -7.40 14.36
N ARG A 19 1.33 -8.57 14.28
CA ARG A 19 1.24 -9.48 13.15
C ARG A 19 0.81 -10.86 13.62
N TYR A 20 -0.45 -11.18 13.38
CA TYR A 20 -1.02 -12.47 13.79
C TYR A 20 -0.28 -13.67 13.19
N GLY A 21 0.21 -13.57 11.96
CA GLY A 21 1.02 -14.62 11.35
C GLY A 21 2.29 -14.95 12.14
N ASP A 22 2.96 -13.93 12.71
CA ASP A 22 4.14 -14.13 13.55
C ASP A 22 3.79 -14.86 14.85
N LEU A 23 2.62 -14.56 15.44
CA LEU A 23 2.12 -15.27 16.61
C LEU A 23 1.85 -16.75 16.30
N VAL A 24 1.24 -17.03 15.16
CA VAL A 24 1.00 -18.42 14.71
C VAL A 24 2.31 -19.18 14.56
N VAL A 25 3.30 -18.57 13.90
CA VAL A 25 4.64 -19.19 13.75
C VAL A 25 5.27 -19.46 15.11
N GLN A 26 5.24 -18.53 16.05
CA GLN A 26 5.76 -18.72 17.41
C GLN A 26 5.05 -19.86 18.14
N ARG A 27 3.72 -19.96 18.04
CA ARG A 27 2.96 -21.06 18.63
C ARG A 27 3.31 -22.40 18.04
N GLN A 28 3.53 -22.49 16.71
CA GLN A 28 3.99 -23.72 16.07
C GLN A 28 5.35 -24.17 16.61
N PHE A 29 6.30 -23.24 16.75
CA PHE A 29 7.60 -23.53 17.35
C PHE A 29 7.47 -23.98 18.81
N GLN A 30 6.66 -23.29 19.59
CA GLN A 30 6.44 -23.63 21.00
C GLN A 30 5.85 -25.03 21.13
N ALA A 31 4.81 -25.36 20.35
CA ALA A 31 4.20 -26.71 20.37
C ALA A 31 5.19 -27.81 19.95
N GLN A 32 6.09 -27.55 19.00
CA GLN A 32 7.12 -28.51 18.58
C GLN A 32 8.28 -28.66 19.57
N LEU A 33 8.61 -27.61 20.32
CA LEU A 33 9.75 -27.63 21.27
C LEU A 33 9.35 -28.10 22.67
N SER A 34 8.06 -28.05 23.00
CA SER A 34 7.53 -28.38 24.33
C SER A 34 7.24 -29.88 24.46
N ASP A 35 8.12 -30.78 24.22
CA ASP A 35 8.06 -32.25 24.45
C ASP A 35 6.73 -32.84 25.05
N GLY A 36 5.58 -32.33 24.66
CA GLY A 36 4.25 -32.74 25.11
C GLY A 36 3.80 -32.17 26.47
N ASP A 37 4.58 -31.33 27.14
CA ASP A 37 4.24 -30.79 28.47
C ASP A 37 3.29 -29.57 28.42
N SER A 38 3.16 -28.90 27.27
CA SER A 38 2.29 -27.74 27.08
C SER A 38 0.83 -28.10 26.74
N GLY A 39 0.55 -29.34 26.39
CA GLY A 39 -0.77 -29.80 25.97
C GLY A 39 -1.28 -29.23 24.63
N GLU A 40 -0.50 -28.39 23.97
CA GLU A 40 -0.79 -27.85 22.64
C GLU A 40 -0.07 -28.67 21.57
N GLU A 41 -0.84 -29.29 20.68
CA GLU A 41 -0.29 -29.95 19.48
C GLU A 41 -0.07 -28.91 18.37
N PRO A 42 1.00 -29.01 17.57
CA PRO A 42 1.19 -28.17 16.40
C PRO A 42 0.04 -28.40 15.41
N LEU A 43 -0.47 -27.32 14.83
CA LEU A 43 -1.47 -27.40 13.77
C LEU A 43 -0.91 -28.17 12.58
N ASP A 44 -1.75 -29.01 11.99
CA ASP A 44 -1.43 -29.68 10.75
C ASP A 44 -1.42 -28.70 9.56
N ARG A 45 -1.03 -29.20 8.40
CA ARG A 45 -0.91 -28.38 7.19
C ARG A 45 -2.26 -27.79 6.74
N ASP A 46 -3.34 -28.56 6.84
CA ASP A 46 -4.64 -28.17 6.35
C ASP A 46 -5.27 -27.10 7.25
N ALA A 47 -5.14 -27.26 8.56
CA ALA A 47 -5.53 -26.25 9.55
C ALA A 47 -4.75 -24.95 9.40
N LEU A 48 -3.43 -25.03 9.17
CA LEU A 48 -2.60 -23.85 8.90
C LEU A 48 -3.00 -23.17 7.59
N GLN A 49 -3.33 -23.93 6.56
CA GLN A 49 -3.74 -23.37 5.27
C GLN A 49 -5.10 -22.67 5.34
N ALA A 50 -6.05 -23.24 6.08
CA ALA A 50 -7.35 -22.60 6.34
C ALA A 50 -7.16 -21.28 7.12
N LEU A 51 -6.38 -21.31 8.19
CA LEU A 51 -6.06 -20.12 9.00
C LEU A 51 -5.40 -19.02 8.19
N LEU A 52 -4.45 -19.38 7.30
CA LEU A 52 -3.79 -18.43 6.42
C LEU A 52 -4.74 -17.79 5.41
N SER A 53 -5.71 -18.54 4.89
CA SER A 53 -6.71 -18.02 3.97
C SER A 53 -7.58 -16.95 4.62
N ASP A 54 -8.05 -17.19 5.84
CA ASP A 54 -8.86 -16.24 6.62
C ASP A 54 -8.04 -14.99 6.98
N PHE A 55 -6.80 -15.21 7.41
CA PHE A 55 -5.87 -14.12 7.72
C PHE A 55 -5.57 -13.23 6.51
N ASP A 56 -5.30 -13.82 5.35
CA ASP A 56 -5.03 -13.08 4.11
C ASP A 56 -6.23 -12.25 3.66
N ALA A 57 -7.46 -12.73 3.90
CA ALA A 57 -8.67 -11.97 3.63
C ALA A 57 -8.77 -10.73 4.52
N ALA A 58 -8.58 -10.90 5.83
CA ALA A 58 -8.59 -9.81 6.80
C ALA A 58 -7.48 -8.78 6.56
N VAL A 59 -6.28 -9.23 6.19
CA VAL A 59 -5.16 -8.34 5.83
C VAL A 59 -5.47 -7.51 4.59
N ARG A 60 -6.04 -8.13 3.55
CA ARG A 60 -6.44 -7.41 2.34
C ARG A 60 -7.50 -6.34 2.62
N GLU A 61 -8.49 -6.67 3.45
CA GLU A 61 -9.51 -5.71 3.90
C GLU A 61 -8.88 -4.54 4.66
N GLY A 62 -8.00 -4.81 5.63
CA GLY A 62 -7.29 -3.78 6.39
C GLY A 62 -6.43 -2.86 5.51
N ILE A 63 -5.75 -3.43 4.50
CA ILE A 63 -4.99 -2.64 3.52
C ILE A 63 -5.95 -1.78 2.68
N GLY A 64 -7.12 -2.31 2.31
CA GLY A 64 -8.16 -1.56 1.59
C GLY A 64 -8.61 -0.33 2.39
N ILE A 65 -9.02 -0.53 3.63
CA ILE A 65 -9.45 0.54 4.55
C ILE A 65 -8.35 1.59 4.71
N SER A 66 -7.11 1.17 4.94
CA SER A 66 -5.97 2.10 5.10
C SER A 66 -5.73 2.95 3.84
N ARG A 67 -5.90 2.38 2.65
CA ARG A 67 -5.78 3.12 1.38
C ARG A 67 -6.92 4.11 1.17
N GLU A 68 -8.14 3.74 1.53
CA GLU A 68 -9.32 4.61 1.46
C GLU A 68 -9.17 5.79 2.42
N ASP A 69 -8.73 5.53 3.66
CA ASP A 69 -8.46 6.57 4.65
C ASP A 69 -7.36 7.53 4.14
N GLN A 70 -6.24 7.01 3.66
CA GLN A 70 -5.18 7.84 3.09
C GLN A 70 -5.68 8.69 1.92
N ARG A 71 -6.48 8.11 1.01
CA ARG A 71 -7.05 8.83 -0.12
C ARG A 71 -8.01 9.93 0.33
N HIS A 72 -8.85 9.65 1.34
CA HIS A 72 -9.75 10.65 1.90
C HIS A 72 -8.98 11.86 2.44
N TRP A 73 -7.96 11.62 3.27
CA TRP A 73 -7.15 12.71 3.83
C TRP A 73 -6.35 13.48 2.78
N GLN A 74 -5.88 12.83 1.73
CA GLN A 74 -5.30 13.51 0.58
C GLN A 74 -6.30 14.47 -0.07
N GLN A 75 -7.55 14.04 -0.27
CA GLN A 75 -8.59 14.89 -0.86
C GLN A 75 -8.94 16.07 0.05
N VAL A 76 -9.12 15.86 1.34
CA VAL A 76 -9.34 16.92 2.32
C VAL A 76 -8.20 17.94 2.28
N TRP A 77 -6.96 17.46 2.19
CA TRP A 77 -5.81 18.34 2.07
C TRP A 77 -5.85 19.18 0.78
N PHE A 78 -6.14 18.57 -0.37
CA PHE A 78 -6.27 19.28 -1.64
C PHE A 78 -7.46 20.25 -1.67
N GLU A 79 -8.57 19.99 -0.95
CA GLU A 79 -9.67 20.95 -0.81
C GLU A 79 -9.22 22.26 -0.16
N HIS A 80 -8.39 22.15 0.89
CA HIS A 80 -7.88 23.33 1.59
C HIS A 80 -6.82 24.09 0.79
N HIS A 81 -6.15 23.42 -0.16
CA HIS A 81 -5.04 23.97 -0.95
C HIS A 81 -5.36 24.05 -2.46
N CYS A 82 -6.63 24.04 -2.85
CA CYS A 82 -7.06 23.91 -4.26
C CYS A 82 -6.57 25.03 -5.20
N LYS A 83 -6.05 26.15 -4.67
CA LYS A 83 -5.51 27.27 -5.45
C LYS A 83 -4.00 27.24 -5.60
N GLU A 84 -3.34 26.30 -4.96
CA GLU A 84 -1.88 26.15 -5.00
C GLU A 84 -1.45 25.30 -6.17
N GLN A 85 -0.17 25.41 -6.52
CA GLN A 85 0.48 24.61 -7.55
C GLN A 85 1.72 23.99 -6.95
N TRP A 86 2.00 22.75 -7.37
CA TRP A 86 3.15 22.01 -6.86
C TRP A 86 4.03 21.51 -7.98
N ALA A 87 5.35 21.68 -7.81
CA ALA A 87 6.31 20.99 -8.63
C ALA A 87 6.25 19.49 -8.36
N ALA A 88 6.23 18.73 -9.42
CA ALA A 88 6.16 17.28 -9.35
C ALA A 88 7.02 16.63 -10.44
N GLN A 89 7.36 15.38 -10.23
CA GLN A 89 8.09 14.58 -11.19
C GLN A 89 7.19 13.47 -11.75
N PHE A 90 7.15 13.33 -13.05
CA PHE A 90 6.45 12.22 -13.69
C PHE A 90 7.19 10.91 -13.42
N LEU A 91 6.49 9.90 -12.89
CA LEU A 91 7.07 8.61 -12.59
C LEU A 91 6.80 7.56 -13.67
N ARG A 92 5.53 7.37 -14.00
CA ARG A 92 5.07 6.39 -14.99
C ARG A 92 3.62 6.56 -15.35
N TRP A 93 3.23 5.98 -16.45
CA TRP A 93 1.83 5.87 -16.83
C TRP A 93 1.08 4.84 -15.98
N LEU A 94 -0.12 5.20 -15.54
CA LEU A 94 -1.10 4.28 -14.94
C LEU A 94 -2.08 3.77 -15.99
N ARG A 95 -2.63 4.68 -16.79
CA ARG A 95 -3.52 4.42 -17.93
C ARG A 95 -3.18 5.37 -19.06
N PRO A 96 -2.29 5.00 -19.99
CA PRO A 96 -1.84 5.89 -21.07
C PRO A 96 -2.98 6.37 -21.96
N GLN A 97 -3.99 5.51 -22.22
CA GLN A 97 -5.15 5.85 -23.05
C GLN A 97 -5.99 7.00 -22.47
N ASP A 98 -6.03 7.12 -21.14
CA ASP A 98 -6.75 8.17 -20.40
C ASP A 98 -5.83 9.33 -20.03
N GLN A 99 -4.58 9.35 -20.48
CA GLN A 99 -3.53 10.29 -20.07
C GLN A 99 -3.32 10.35 -18.54
N LEU A 100 -3.63 9.27 -17.82
CA LEU A 100 -3.48 9.20 -16.38
C LEU A 100 -2.09 8.68 -16.03
N GLY A 101 -1.28 9.54 -15.44
CA GLY A 101 0.07 9.25 -14.95
C GLY A 101 0.14 9.22 -13.43
N LEU A 102 1.17 8.56 -12.91
CA LEU A 102 1.61 8.68 -11.53
C LEU A 102 2.69 9.74 -11.46
N VAL A 103 2.50 10.73 -10.61
CA VAL A 103 3.46 11.81 -10.39
C VAL A 103 3.80 11.91 -8.91
N ARG A 104 5.02 12.32 -8.62
CA ARG A 104 5.49 12.58 -7.26
C ARG A 104 5.58 14.07 -7.01
N ILE A 105 4.88 14.54 -6.00
CA ILE A 105 5.02 15.91 -5.48
C ILE A 105 6.09 15.83 -4.38
N ASP A 106 7.31 16.32 -4.69
CA ASP A 106 8.46 16.13 -3.81
C ASP A 106 8.31 16.87 -2.47
N ASP A 107 7.81 18.09 -2.49
CA ASP A 107 7.57 18.91 -1.28
C ASP A 107 6.60 18.26 -0.29
N LEU A 108 5.71 17.40 -0.78
CA LEU A 108 4.71 16.70 0.03
C LEU A 108 5.07 15.23 0.27
N ALA A 109 6.15 14.73 -0.35
CA ALA A 109 6.51 13.31 -0.38
C ALA A 109 5.30 12.41 -0.78
N MET A 110 4.49 12.88 -1.73
CA MET A 110 3.20 12.29 -2.08
C MET A 110 3.18 11.83 -3.53
N ASP A 111 2.83 10.56 -3.75
CA ASP A 111 2.57 10.02 -5.08
C ASP A 111 1.06 10.13 -5.39
N VAL A 112 0.71 10.81 -6.46
CA VAL A 112 -0.69 11.05 -6.86
C VAL A 112 -0.92 10.72 -8.33
N ALA A 113 -2.16 10.37 -8.65
CA ALA A 113 -2.59 10.22 -10.04
C ALA A 113 -3.02 11.57 -10.60
N ALA A 114 -2.50 11.96 -11.75
CA ALA A 114 -2.85 13.20 -12.44
C ALA A 114 -3.01 12.97 -13.95
N GLU A 115 -3.82 13.80 -14.58
CA GLU A 115 -3.89 13.87 -16.04
C GLU A 115 -2.61 14.58 -16.54
N CYS A 116 -1.79 13.87 -17.31
CA CYS A 116 -0.48 14.33 -17.77
C CYS A 116 -0.44 14.56 -19.29
N PRO A 117 0.44 15.44 -19.79
CA PRO A 117 0.71 15.57 -21.21
C PRO A 117 1.08 14.23 -21.83
N ARG A 118 0.66 13.99 -23.09
CA ARG A 118 0.82 12.68 -23.77
C ARG A 118 2.26 12.21 -23.91
N ASP A 119 3.16 13.17 -24.03
CA ASP A 119 4.57 12.92 -24.29
C ASP A 119 5.43 12.93 -23.01
N SER A 120 4.79 12.85 -21.83
CA SER A 120 5.52 12.87 -20.56
C SER A 120 6.40 11.63 -20.39
N GLU A 121 7.66 11.87 -20.05
CA GLU A 121 8.68 10.84 -19.81
C GLU A 121 9.04 10.72 -18.33
N PRO A 122 9.42 9.51 -17.85
CA PRO A 122 9.87 9.33 -16.46
C PRO A 122 11.01 10.26 -16.09
N GLY A 123 10.85 11.00 -14.99
CA GLY A 123 11.79 12.00 -14.51
C GLY A 123 11.50 13.44 -14.97
N GLU A 124 10.52 13.62 -15.86
CA GLU A 124 10.14 14.96 -16.33
C GLU A 124 9.50 15.79 -15.20
N GLY A 125 9.89 17.06 -15.11
CA GLY A 125 9.31 18.03 -14.19
C GLY A 125 7.98 18.58 -14.70
N LEU A 126 6.97 18.51 -13.86
CA LEU A 126 5.62 18.98 -14.15
C LEU A 126 5.11 19.90 -13.04
N LEU A 127 4.09 20.70 -13.34
CA LEU A 127 3.33 21.49 -12.37
C LEU A 127 1.95 20.87 -12.20
N ILE A 128 1.58 20.57 -10.96
CA ILE A 128 0.29 19.98 -10.60
C ILE A 128 -0.67 21.05 -10.12
N ASN A 129 -1.90 20.99 -10.64
CA ASN A 129 -3.03 21.84 -10.25
C ASN A 129 -4.22 20.98 -9.87
N VAL A 130 -5.02 21.43 -8.91
CA VAL A 130 -6.32 20.83 -8.60
C VAL A 130 -7.34 21.35 -9.60
N GLN A 131 -7.88 20.47 -10.43
CA GLN A 131 -8.98 20.83 -11.33
C GLN A 131 -10.35 20.68 -10.63
N HIS A 132 -10.49 19.61 -9.84
CA HIS A 132 -11.71 19.33 -9.08
C HIS A 132 -11.36 18.48 -7.85
N VAL A 133 -12.00 18.78 -6.72
CA VAL A 133 -11.93 17.97 -5.51
C VAL A 133 -13.24 18.03 -4.75
N ASP A 134 -13.71 16.88 -4.27
CA ASP A 134 -14.86 16.69 -3.39
C ASP A 134 -14.57 15.47 -2.52
N SER A 135 -14.11 15.72 -1.29
CA SER A 135 -13.71 14.65 -0.36
C SER A 135 -14.89 13.82 0.13
N VAL A 136 -16.11 14.40 0.12
CA VAL A 136 -17.34 13.70 0.52
C VAL A 136 -17.78 12.70 -0.56
N ARG A 137 -17.59 13.06 -1.83
CA ARG A 137 -17.95 12.21 -2.97
C ARG A 137 -16.80 11.36 -3.49
N ASP A 138 -15.67 11.38 -2.81
CA ASP A 138 -14.46 10.66 -3.21
C ASP A 138 -14.00 11.01 -4.64
N GLN A 139 -13.96 12.32 -4.94
CA GLN A 139 -13.57 12.83 -6.24
C GLN A 139 -12.33 13.71 -6.12
N LEU A 140 -11.28 13.36 -6.86
CA LEU A 140 -10.08 14.17 -7.02
C LEU A 140 -9.62 14.11 -8.47
N ARG A 141 -9.51 15.27 -9.09
CA ARG A 141 -8.94 15.42 -10.42
C ARG A 141 -7.81 16.43 -10.39
N LEU A 142 -6.61 15.91 -10.59
CA LEU A 142 -5.39 16.67 -10.72
C LEU A 142 -4.97 16.73 -12.18
N VAL A 143 -4.47 17.87 -12.60
CA VAL A 143 -3.94 18.07 -13.96
C VAL A 143 -2.51 18.53 -13.87
N ALA A 144 -1.65 17.88 -14.64
CA ALA A 144 -0.26 18.23 -14.80
C ALA A 144 -0.05 19.04 -16.09
N SER A 145 0.78 20.06 -16.02
CA SER A 145 1.26 20.82 -17.17
C SER A 145 2.78 20.81 -17.21
N ALA A 146 3.38 21.02 -18.37
CA ALA A 146 4.81 21.21 -18.49
C ALA A 146 5.26 22.42 -17.64
N HIS A 147 6.43 22.27 -17.03
CA HIS A 147 7.02 23.31 -16.17
C HIS A 147 7.54 24.48 -17.02
#